data_710dfb52c99943a4690f75829d6efd7a
#
_entry.id   710dfb52c99943a4690f75829d6efd7a
#
_cell.length_a   1.000
_cell.length_b   1.000
_cell.length_c   1.000
_cell.angle_alpha   90.00
_cell.angle_beta   90.00
_cell.angle_gamma   90.00
#
_symmetry.space_group_name_H-M   'P 1'
#
loop_
_entity.id
_entity.type
_entity.pdbx_description
1 polymer ?
#
loop_
_entity_poly.entity_id
_entity_poly.type
_entity_poly.pdbx_seq_one_letter_code
_entity_poly.pdbx_strand_id
1 'polypeptide(L)'
;MAKINFGGVWEEVVTSEEFPLSRAQEVLKGETVAVLGYGVQGPGQALNLRDNGIRVIVGQREGGKTWQKAVDDGFVPGKTLFPVLEAAKRGTVIEYLLSDAGQTQMWPTLKPYLTKGKTLYFSHGFSITYRSQTNVIPPADIDVVLVAPKGSGRSLRTNFLDGSGLNSSYAI
;
A
#
# COMPACT_ATOMS: atom_id res chain seq x y z
N MET A 1 -0.28 20.78 10.33
CA MET A 1 -1.06 20.44 9.13
C MET A 1 -1.68 21.70 8.60
N ALA A 2 -1.52 21.99 7.33
CA ALA A 2 -2.16 23.13 6.67
C ALA A 2 -3.68 22.94 6.60
N LYS A 3 -4.43 24.04 6.52
CA LYS A 3 -5.89 24.00 6.29
C LYS A 3 -6.19 24.64 4.95
N ILE A 4 -6.94 23.91 4.11
CA ILE A 4 -7.35 24.39 2.78
C ILE A 4 -8.88 24.38 2.72
N ASN A 5 -9.44 25.44 2.13
CA ASN A 5 -10.88 25.55 1.89
C ASN A 5 -11.26 24.88 0.56
N PHE A 6 -12.06 23.84 0.62
CA PHE A 6 -12.62 23.14 -0.53
C PHE A 6 -14.11 23.49 -0.67
N GLY A 7 -14.40 24.58 -1.36
CA GLY A 7 -15.79 24.97 -1.63
C GLY A 7 -16.62 25.31 -0.38
N GLY A 8 -16.01 25.93 0.62
CA GLY A 8 -16.68 26.30 1.88
C GLY A 8 -16.41 25.34 3.05
N VAL A 9 -15.80 24.19 2.82
CA VAL A 9 -15.40 23.23 3.85
C VAL A 9 -13.88 23.31 4.06
N TRP A 10 -13.48 23.50 5.33
CA TRP A 10 -12.06 23.53 5.69
C TRP A 10 -11.59 22.12 6.04
N GLU A 11 -10.59 21.64 5.27
CA GLU A 11 -9.98 20.33 5.48
C GLU A 11 -8.53 20.49 5.97
N GLU A 12 -8.11 19.59 6.84
CA GLU A 12 -6.71 19.46 7.22
C GLU A 12 -5.95 18.67 6.15
N VAL A 13 -4.84 19.22 5.69
CA VAL A 13 -4.02 18.61 4.63
C VAL A 13 -2.56 18.49 5.09
N VAL A 14 -1.89 17.46 4.58
CA VAL A 14 -0.44 17.31 4.68
C VAL A 14 0.16 17.63 3.32
N THR A 15 1.02 18.64 3.26
CA THR A 15 1.71 19.02 2.03
C THR A 15 3.10 18.41 1.98
N SER A 16 3.70 18.35 0.78
CA SER A 16 5.09 17.91 0.59
C SER A 16 6.12 18.82 1.29
N GLU A 17 5.75 20.07 1.54
CA GLU A 17 6.59 21.02 2.29
C GLU A 17 6.59 20.69 3.79
N GLU A 18 5.44 20.35 4.36
CA GLU A 18 5.32 19.95 5.77
C GLU A 18 5.87 18.55 6.05
N PHE A 19 5.77 17.66 5.07
CA PHE A 19 6.27 16.29 5.17
C PHE A 19 7.11 15.92 3.95
N PRO A 20 8.36 16.45 3.85
CA PRO A 20 9.23 16.19 2.73
C PRO A 20 9.68 14.73 2.66
N LEU A 21 10.13 14.30 1.47
CA LEU A 21 10.59 12.93 1.23
C LEU A 21 11.63 12.46 2.24
N SER A 22 12.57 13.32 2.63
CA SER A 22 13.60 12.99 3.62
C SER A 22 13.01 12.55 4.97
N ARG A 23 11.91 13.19 5.40
CA ARG A 23 11.21 12.80 6.62
C ARG A 23 10.47 11.46 6.46
N ALA A 24 9.85 11.23 5.30
CA ALA A 24 9.23 9.95 5.00
C ALA A 24 10.25 8.81 5.00
N GLN A 25 11.43 9.04 4.40
CA GLN A 25 12.54 8.08 4.41
C GLN A 25 13.06 7.80 5.83
N GLU A 26 13.14 8.82 6.67
CA GLU A 26 13.55 8.66 8.08
C GLU A 26 12.55 7.81 8.86
N VAL A 27 11.25 8.12 8.75
CA VAL A 27 10.17 7.37 9.43
C VAL A 27 10.13 5.91 8.98
N LEU A 28 10.34 5.65 7.68
CA LEU A 28 10.27 4.30 7.10
C LEU A 28 11.62 3.57 7.06
N LYS A 29 12.68 4.15 7.62
CA LYS A 29 14.05 3.62 7.54
C LYS A 29 14.18 2.17 8.06
N GLY A 30 13.45 1.83 9.11
CA GLY A 30 13.46 0.48 9.72
C GLY A 30 12.43 -0.47 9.11
N GLU A 31 11.54 0.04 8.26
CA GLU A 31 10.38 -0.68 7.76
C GLU A 31 10.69 -1.43 6.47
N THR A 32 9.88 -2.45 6.22
CA THR A 32 9.81 -3.16 4.95
C THR A 32 8.36 -3.13 4.47
N VAL A 33 8.10 -2.40 3.40
CA VAL A 33 6.77 -2.32 2.80
C VAL A 33 6.54 -3.55 1.92
N ALA A 34 5.57 -4.38 2.27
CA ALA A 34 5.15 -5.53 1.49
C ALA A 34 3.88 -5.19 0.70
N VAL A 35 4.02 -4.98 -0.59
CA VAL A 35 2.90 -4.71 -1.51
C VAL A 35 2.28 -6.04 -1.92
N LEU A 36 1.12 -6.38 -1.34
CA LEU A 36 0.38 -7.61 -1.63
C LEU A 36 -0.62 -7.37 -2.76
N GLY A 37 -0.33 -7.92 -3.91
CA GLY A 37 -1.06 -7.73 -5.16
C GLY A 37 -0.33 -6.78 -6.12
N TYR A 38 -0.18 -7.23 -7.37
CA TYR A 38 0.51 -6.47 -8.41
C TYR A 38 -0.42 -6.24 -9.62
N GLY A 39 -1.68 -5.88 -9.28
CA GLY A 39 -2.75 -5.60 -10.25
C GLY A 39 -2.77 -4.17 -10.74
N VAL A 40 -3.82 -3.40 -10.35
CA VAL A 40 -4.01 -2.01 -10.81
C VAL A 40 -3.17 -1.03 -10.00
N GLN A 41 -3.23 -1.07 -8.67
CA GLN A 41 -2.54 -0.13 -7.78
C GLN A 41 -1.10 -0.57 -7.46
N GLY A 42 -0.89 -1.87 -7.27
CA GLY A 42 0.39 -2.42 -6.82
C GLY A 42 1.62 -1.95 -7.57
N PRO A 43 1.65 -1.99 -8.92
CA PRO A 43 2.80 -1.51 -9.69
C PRO A 43 3.12 -0.04 -9.42
N GLY A 44 2.11 0.84 -9.46
CA GLY A 44 2.31 2.27 -9.23
C GLY A 44 2.86 2.56 -7.84
N GLN A 45 2.28 1.98 -6.80
CA GLN A 45 2.71 2.21 -5.42
C GLN A 45 4.08 1.59 -5.15
N ALA A 46 4.30 0.32 -5.51
CA ALA A 46 5.58 -0.36 -5.29
C ALA A 46 6.75 0.33 -5.98
N LEU A 47 6.56 0.77 -7.24
CA LEU A 47 7.60 1.46 -7.99
C LEU A 47 7.89 2.84 -7.43
N ASN A 48 6.85 3.62 -7.06
CA ASN A 48 7.04 4.95 -6.49
C ASN A 48 7.76 4.89 -5.13
N LEU A 49 7.39 3.95 -4.28
CA LEU A 49 8.10 3.72 -3.00
C LEU A 49 9.56 3.34 -3.23
N ARG A 50 9.82 2.40 -4.15
CA ARG A 50 11.19 1.97 -4.48
C ARG A 50 12.03 3.12 -5.02
N ASP A 51 11.49 3.92 -5.93
CA ASP A 51 12.20 5.07 -6.53
C ASP A 51 12.43 6.19 -5.51
N ASN A 52 11.64 6.24 -4.46
CA ASN A 52 11.85 7.10 -3.30
C ASN A 52 12.80 6.50 -2.24
N GLY A 53 13.47 5.38 -2.53
CA GLY A 53 14.46 4.77 -1.65
C GLY A 53 13.89 3.99 -0.46
N ILE A 54 12.59 3.69 -0.47
CA ILE A 54 11.94 2.87 0.56
C ILE A 54 12.18 1.38 0.26
N ARG A 55 12.38 0.58 1.30
CA ARG A 55 12.54 -0.88 1.17
C ARG A 55 11.20 -1.53 0.83
N VAL A 56 11.06 -2.01 -0.39
CA VAL A 56 9.84 -2.61 -0.91
C VAL A 56 10.05 -4.06 -1.30
N ILE A 57 9.12 -4.92 -0.93
CA ILE A 57 8.97 -6.27 -1.47
C ILE A 57 7.56 -6.43 -2.03
N VAL A 58 7.40 -7.30 -3.02
CA VAL A 58 6.11 -7.58 -3.64
C VAL A 58 5.67 -9.00 -3.29
N GLY A 59 4.41 -9.12 -2.88
CA GLY A 59 3.72 -10.39 -2.66
C GLY A 59 2.73 -10.68 -3.78
N GLN A 60 2.96 -11.76 -4.57
CA GLN A 60 2.09 -12.11 -5.68
C GLN A 60 2.05 -13.63 -5.89
N ARG A 61 1.01 -14.13 -6.57
CA ARG A 61 0.91 -15.54 -6.95
C ARG A 61 1.96 -15.86 -8.03
N GLU A 62 2.78 -16.86 -7.74
CA GLU A 62 3.81 -17.33 -8.68
C GLU A 62 3.23 -17.80 -10.03
N GLY A 63 4.00 -17.62 -11.08
CA GLY A 63 3.68 -18.11 -12.43
C GLY A 63 2.55 -17.38 -13.14
N GLY A 64 1.92 -16.38 -12.51
CA GLY A 64 0.85 -15.59 -13.12
C GLY A 64 1.38 -14.41 -13.95
N LYS A 65 0.53 -13.84 -14.80
CA LYS A 65 0.87 -12.66 -15.62
C LYS A 65 1.36 -11.47 -14.77
N THR A 66 0.76 -11.26 -13.60
CA THR A 66 1.14 -10.18 -12.69
C THR A 66 2.44 -10.47 -11.93
N TRP A 67 2.79 -11.74 -11.74
CA TRP A 67 4.12 -12.13 -11.27
C TRP A 67 5.19 -11.77 -12.30
N GLN A 68 4.97 -12.17 -13.57
CA GLN A 68 5.90 -11.82 -14.63
C GLN A 68 6.06 -10.31 -14.79
N LYS A 69 4.93 -9.56 -14.71
CA LYS A 69 4.99 -8.10 -14.72
C LYS A 69 5.88 -7.54 -13.59
N ALA A 70 5.81 -8.08 -12.39
CA ALA A 70 6.69 -7.65 -11.29
C ALA A 70 8.17 -7.96 -11.59
N VAL A 71 8.46 -9.11 -12.22
CA VAL A 71 9.82 -9.44 -12.69
C VAL A 71 10.29 -8.43 -13.74
N ASP A 72 9.46 -8.13 -14.72
CA ASP A 72 9.77 -7.17 -15.81
C ASP A 72 10.00 -5.74 -15.23
N ASP A 73 9.31 -5.39 -14.16
CA ASP A 73 9.48 -4.13 -13.42
C ASP A 73 10.71 -4.14 -12.46
N GLY A 74 11.50 -5.24 -12.45
CA GLY A 74 12.78 -5.38 -11.75
C GLY A 74 12.68 -5.94 -10.33
N PHE A 75 11.53 -6.49 -9.90
CA PHE A 75 11.45 -7.25 -8.66
C PHE A 75 11.99 -8.67 -8.86
N VAL A 76 12.88 -9.11 -7.96
CA VAL A 76 13.66 -10.35 -8.10
C VAL A 76 13.04 -11.47 -7.26
N PRO A 77 12.63 -12.60 -7.86
CA PRO A 77 12.14 -13.76 -7.13
C PRO A 77 13.10 -14.21 -6.03
N GLY A 78 12.57 -14.46 -4.83
CA GLY A 78 13.34 -14.86 -3.66
C GLY A 78 14.13 -13.74 -2.96
N LYS A 79 14.17 -12.52 -3.55
CA LYS A 79 14.84 -11.35 -2.94
C LYS A 79 13.87 -10.20 -2.65
N THR A 80 13.11 -9.76 -3.67
CA THR A 80 12.15 -8.66 -3.57
C THR A 80 10.77 -9.03 -4.11
N LEU A 81 10.60 -10.24 -4.64
CA LEU A 81 9.34 -10.80 -5.09
C LEU A 81 9.14 -12.17 -4.45
N PHE A 82 8.01 -12.36 -3.79
CA PHE A 82 7.67 -13.54 -3.00
C PHE A 82 6.22 -13.98 -3.22
N PRO A 83 5.86 -15.24 -2.90
CA PRO A 83 4.46 -15.61 -2.66
C PRO A 83 3.82 -14.68 -1.63
N VAL A 84 2.51 -14.41 -1.76
CA VAL A 84 1.78 -13.41 -0.97
C VAL A 84 2.02 -13.54 0.54
N LEU A 85 1.88 -14.74 1.09
CA LEU A 85 2.03 -14.97 2.53
C LEU A 85 3.48 -14.83 3.00
N GLU A 86 4.44 -15.18 2.17
CA GLU A 86 5.85 -15.00 2.49
C GLU A 86 6.23 -13.50 2.52
N ALA A 87 5.70 -12.72 1.58
CA ALA A 87 5.86 -11.26 1.61
C ALA A 87 5.21 -10.66 2.86
N ALA A 88 4.00 -11.08 3.22
CA ALA A 88 3.31 -10.62 4.43
C ALA A 88 4.08 -10.96 5.71
N LYS A 89 4.73 -12.12 5.77
CA LYS A 89 5.58 -12.52 6.88
C LYS A 89 6.79 -11.59 7.04
N ARG A 90 7.42 -11.20 5.93
CA ARG A 90 8.63 -10.38 5.87
C ARG A 90 8.38 -8.89 6.06
N GLY A 91 7.24 -8.40 5.59
CA GLY A 91 6.86 -6.99 5.68
C GLY A 91 6.50 -6.56 7.10
N THR A 92 6.74 -5.30 7.40
CA THR A 92 6.29 -4.61 8.61
C THR A 92 5.10 -3.69 8.31
N VAL A 93 5.08 -3.09 7.11
CA VAL A 93 3.93 -2.39 6.55
C VAL A 93 3.36 -3.24 5.44
N ILE A 94 2.11 -3.65 5.56
CA ILE A 94 1.44 -4.58 4.64
C ILE A 94 0.43 -3.80 3.80
N GLU A 95 0.79 -3.46 2.57
CA GLU A 95 -0.12 -2.84 1.60
C GLU A 95 -1.01 -3.91 0.96
N TYR A 96 -2.26 -3.99 1.42
CA TYR A 96 -3.21 -5.02 1.00
C TYR A 96 -3.97 -4.60 -0.25
N LEU A 97 -3.32 -4.71 -1.42
CA LEU A 97 -3.77 -4.18 -2.70
C LEU A 97 -4.38 -5.24 -3.64
N LEU A 98 -4.85 -6.35 -3.10
CA LEU A 98 -5.68 -7.30 -3.83
C LEU A 98 -7.04 -6.69 -4.17
N SER A 99 -7.77 -7.26 -5.13
CA SER A 99 -9.18 -6.92 -5.35
C SER A 99 -10.02 -7.24 -4.11
N ASP A 100 -11.20 -6.62 -3.96
CA ASP A 100 -12.08 -6.83 -2.80
C ASP A 100 -12.40 -8.31 -2.57
N ALA A 101 -12.73 -9.03 -3.65
CA ALA A 101 -12.92 -10.48 -3.59
C ALA A 101 -11.64 -11.21 -3.18
N GLY A 102 -10.48 -10.79 -3.71
CA GLY A 102 -9.17 -11.33 -3.34
C GLY A 102 -8.82 -11.04 -1.88
N GLN A 103 -9.14 -9.86 -1.37
CA GLN A 103 -8.96 -9.52 0.04
C GLN A 103 -9.81 -10.42 0.94
N THR A 104 -11.10 -10.55 0.64
CA THR A 104 -12.02 -11.42 1.38
C THR A 104 -11.56 -12.87 1.38
N GLN A 105 -11.18 -13.40 0.23
CA GLN A 105 -10.75 -14.80 0.07
C GLN A 105 -9.41 -15.08 0.78
N MET A 106 -8.46 -14.16 0.70
CA MET A 106 -7.13 -14.32 1.28
C MET A 106 -7.10 -14.06 2.79
N TRP A 107 -8.06 -13.31 3.33
CA TRP A 107 -8.03 -12.82 4.69
C TRP A 107 -7.80 -13.89 5.76
N PRO A 108 -8.49 -15.04 5.76
CA PRO A 108 -8.30 -16.07 6.78
C PRO A 108 -6.86 -16.60 6.85
N THR A 109 -6.18 -16.66 5.70
CA THR A 109 -4.80 -17.16 5.61
C THR A 109 -3.76 -16.05 5.84
N LEU A 110 -4.10 -14.79 5.57
CA LEU A 110 -3.23 -13.63 5.79
C LEU A 110 -3.21 -13.19 7.26
N LYS A 111 -4.38 -13.15 7.90
CA LYS A 111 -4.57 -12.61 9.26
C LYS A 111 -3.54 -13.13 10.28
N PRO A 112 -3.16 -14.42 10.32
CA PRO A 112 -2.15 -14.92 11.26
C PRO A 112 -0.76 -14.28 11.14
N TYR A 113 -0.45 -13.67 10.00
CA TYR A 113 0.83 -12.98 9.75
C TYR A 113 0.81 -11.50 10.14
N LEU A 114 -0.37 -10.97 10.48
CA LEU A 114 -0.55 -9.59 10.97
C LEU A 114 -0.35 -9.58 12.49
N THR A 115 0.90 -9.58 12.90
CA THR A 115 1.29 -9.62 14.31
C THR A 115 1.52 -8.23 14.86
N LYS A 116 1.51 -8.10 16.17
CA LYS A 116 1.77 -6.83 16.89
C LYS A 116 2.98 -6.08 16.32
N GLY A 117 2.82 -4.78 16.14
CA GLY A 117 3.84 -3.88 15.59
C GLY A 117 3.86 -3.81 14.07
N LYS A 118 2.98 -4.53 13.37
CA LYS A 118 2.78 -4.34 11.93
C LYS A 118 1.70 -3.30 11.66
N THR A 119 1.79 -2.69 10.48
CA THR A 119 0.77 -1.80 9.94
C THR A 119 0.06 -2.47 8.77
N LEU A 120 -1.25 -2.48 8.76
CA LEU A 120 -2.08 -2.91 7.65
C LEU A 120 -2.60 -1.68 6.90
N TYR A 121 -2.27 -1.59 5.62
CA TYR A 121 -2.58 -0.47 4.75
C TYR A 121 -3.58 -0.86 3.67
N PHE A 122 -4.52 0.04 3.39
CA PHE A 122 -5.49 -0.05 2.31
C PHE A 122 -5.44 1.18 1.40
N SER A 123 -5.72 0.99 0.10
CA SER A 123 -5.90 2.10 -0.86
C SER A 123 -7.35 2.52 -1.05
N HIS A 124 -8.30 1.78 -0.51
CA HIS A 124 -9.71 2.16 -0.35
C HIS A 124 -10.35 1.36 0.79
N GLY A 125 -11.39 1.94 1.39
CA GLY A 125 -11.94 1.45 2.65
C GLY A 125 -12.99 0.33 2.53
N PHE A 126 -13.25 -0.24 1.34
CA PHE A 126 -14.35 -1.18 1.13
C PHE A 126 -14.35 -2.34 2.13
N SER A 127 -13.22 -3.05 2.23
CA SER A 127 -13.13 -4.24 3.09
C SER A 127 -13.37 -3.93 4.57
N ILE A 128 -12.92 -2.77 5.05
CA ILE A 128 -13.13 -2.34 6.45
C ILE A 128 -14.54 -1.81 6.67
N THR A 129 -15.06 -1.01 5.73
CA THR A 129 -16.42 -0.44 5.81
C THR A 129 -17.47 -1.54 5.83
N TYR A 130 -17.33 -2.55 4.97
CA TYR A 130 -18.24 -3.68 4.83
C TYR A 130 -17.74 -4.95 5.51
N ARG A 131 -17.04 -4.81 6.64
CA ARG A 131 -16.44 -5.93 7.36
C ARG A 131 -17.41 -7.04 7.80
N SER A 132 -18.70 -6.71 7.97
CA SER A 132 -19.75 -7.72 8.21
C SER A 132 -19.98 -8.66 7.03
N GLN A 133 -19.62 -8.24 5.81
CA GLN A 133 -19.74 -9.02 4.58
C GLN A 133 -18.40 -9.64 4.16
N THR A 134 -17.32 -8.89 4.30
CA THR A 134 -15.97 -9.29 3.87
C THR A 134 -15.25 -10.14 4.90
N ASN A 135 -15.66 -10.09 6.17
CA ASN A 135 -14.94 -10.65 7.32
C ASN A 135 -13.49 -10.15 7.49
N VAL A 136 -13.13 -9.05 6.83
CA VAL A 136 -11.82 -8.42 7.00
C VAL A 136 -11.85 -7.60 8.29
N ILE A 137 -11.48 -8.27 9.39
CA ILE A 137 -11.44 -7.72 10.74
C ILE A 137 -10.01 -7.78 11.24
N PRO A 138 -9.25 -6.65 11.18
CA PRO A 138 -7.86 -6.59 11.63
C PRO A 138 -7.72 -6.97 13.11
N PRO A 139 -6.56 -7.53 13.52
CA PRO A 139 -6.21 -7.65 14.93
C PRO A 139 -6.21 -6.28 15.62
N ALA A 140 -6.55 -6.26 16.91
CA ALA A 140 -6.63 -5.01 17.69
C ALA A 140 -5.26 -4.42 18.10
N ASP A 141 -4.19 -5.17 17.88
CA ASP A 141 -2.83 -4.83 18.30
C ASP A 141 -1.91 -4.47 17.13
N ILE A 142 -2.49 -4.14 15.97
CA ILE A 142 -1.79 -3.60 14.80
C ILE A 142 -2.37 -2.24 14.41
N ASP A 143 -1.59 -1.44 13.73
CA ASP A 143 -2.07 -0.20 13.13
C ASP A 143 -2.81 -0.49 11.81
N VAL A 144 -3.90 0.26 11.58
CA VAL A 144 -4.66 0.17 10.32
C VAL A 144 -4.74 1.55 9.70
N VAL A 145 -4.24 1.68 8.48
CA VAL A 145 -4.18 2.96 7.78
C VAL A 145 -4.81 2.86 6.39
N LEU A 146 -5.38 3.94 5.95
CA LEU A 146 -5.89 4.13 4.59
C LEU A 146 -5.17 5.30 3.95
N VAL A 147 -4.62 5.11 2.75
CA VAL A 147 -4.25 6.20 1.85
C VAL A 147 -4.87 5.91 0.48
N ALA A 148 -5.90 6.67 0.14
CA ALA A 148 -6.73 6.47 -1.04
C ALA A 148 -6.35 7.46 -2.15
N PRO A 149 -5.51 7.09 -3.11
CA PRO A 149 -5.17 7.94 -4.24
C PRO A 149 -6.40 8.22 -5.10
N LYS A 150 -6.54 9.48 -5.57
CA LYS A 150 -7.67 9.92 -6.39
C LYS A 150 -7.40 9.66 -7.88
N GLY A 151 -6.94 8.46 -8.20
CA GLY A 151 -6.67 8.02 -9.57
C GLY A 151 -6.26 6.56 -9.66
N SER A 152 -6.14 6.08 -10.91
CA SER A 152 -5.67 4.72 -11.17
C SER A 152 -4.20 4.54 -10.82
N GLY A 153 -3.76 3.30 -10.64
CA GLY A 153 -2.34 3.01 -10.42
C GLY A 153 -1.44 3.48 -11.57
N ARG A 154 -1.97 3.52 -12.81
CA ARG A 154 -1.25 4.09 -13.97
C ARG A 154 -1.09 5.61 -13.80
N SER A 155 -2.16 6.33 -13.48
CA SER A 155 -2.10 7.77 -13.23
C SER A 155 -1.18 8.11 -12.06
N LEU A 156 -1.25 7.34 -10.98
CA LEU A 156 -0.34 7.49 -9.84
C LEU A 156 1.12 7.40 -10.25
N ARG A 157 1.47 6.41 -11.11
CA ARG A 157 2.83 6.25 -11.61
C ARG A 157 3.25 7.36 -12.56
N THR A 158 2.39 7.72 -13.53
CA THR A 158 2.69 8.76 -14.51
C THR A 158 2.89 10.11 -13.83
N ASN A 159 1.97 10.49 -12.93
CA ASN A 159 2.05 11.77 -12.22
C ASN A 159 3.22 11.83 -11.23
N PHE A 160 3.69 10.70 -10.73
CA PHE A 160 4.93 10.64 -9.96
C PHE A 160 6.15 10.93 -10.84
N LEU A 161 6.20 10.33 -12.04
CA LEU A 161 7.35 10.48 -12.94
C LEU A 161 7.47 11.88 -13.54
N ASP A 162 6.35 12.54 -13.81
CA ASP A 162 6.32 13.90 -14.36
C ASP A 162 6.31 15.00 -13.28
N GLY A 163 6.21 14.62 -12.00
CA GLY A 163 6.23 15.53 -10.86
C GLY A 163 4.90 16.23 -10.57
N SER A 164 3.82 15.95 -11.32
CA SER A 164 2.51 16.59 -11.08
C SER A 164 1.82 16.09 -9.81
N GLY A 165 2.17 14.89 -9.36
CA GLY A 165 1.59 14.30 -8.15
C GLY A 165 0.14 13.84 -8.31
N LEU A 166 -0.41 13.29 -7.23
CA LEU A 166 -1.80 12.86 -7.17
C LEU A 166 -2.34 13.03 -5.75
N ASN A 167 -3.44 13.76 -5.61
CA ASN A 167 -4.09 13.94 -4.31
C ASN A 167 -4.59 12.61 -3.77
N SER A 168 -4.50 12.46 -2.46
CA SER A 168 -4.97 11.28 -1.73
C SER A 168 -5.76 11.68 -0.49
N SER A 169 -6.74 10.87 -0.09
CA SER A 169 -7.35 10.97 1.24
C SER A 169 -6.68 9.94 2.14
N TYR A 170 -6.58 10.25 3.43
CA TYR A 170 -6.07 9.31 4.41
C TYR A 170 -7.03 9.16 5.60
N ALA A 171 -6.92 8.03 6.30
CA ALA A 171 -7.58 7.76 7.57
C ALA A 171 -6.69 6.81 8.40
N ILE A 172 -6.85 6.92 9.72
CA ILE A 172 -6.15 6.13 10.73
C ILE A 172 -7.18 5.51 11.67
#